data_d1b024c99a897463c31206ea6c329be9
#
_entry.id   d1b024c99a897463c31206ea6c329be9
#
_cell.length_a   1.000
_cell.length_b   1.000
_cell.length_c   1.000
_cell.angle_alpha   90.00
_cell.angle_beta   90.00
_cell.angle_gamma   90.00
#
_symmetry.space_group_name_H-M   'P 1'
#
loop_
_entity.id
_entity.type
_entity.pdbx_description
1 polymer ?
#
loop_
_entity_poly.entity_id
_entity_poly.type
_entity_poly.pdbx_seq_one_letter_code
_entity_poly.pdbx_strand_id
1 'polypeptide(L)'
;MAQEKWLVDEPKVIDTGIVRTLRVGLVGGQVDVVAHDEPTARVEVHSVSGKQLKIEVDGDTLTVDHPQIRWDDPIGFLKSFRGKALADVSILVPRDASVTLGVVSAGALLSGTNRGAMLNTVSGDLVVDGVAGDVTVNAVSGATTIRELDGALTVHTVSGDVVATGEIPRFQADGVSADVVLDLHGVPESARVNTVSGGVSVRLEDGVAYQCTVSTATGKLQFDDSEIRGVRGSYVKQGGELSGQWLDLRVNSVSGDIAVLHAPPVAAEPTAPPAPPTVPTNDGEVPGGVSGTAPAADTTPTNDGEVPA
;
A
#
# COMPACT_ATOMS: atom_id res chain seq x y z
N MET A 1 5.82 6.15 -34.96
CA MET A 1 5.52 5.11 -33.97
C MET A 1 4.08 4.71 -34.18
N ALA A 2 3.74 3.43 -34.11
CA ALA A 2 2.36 2.99 -34.31
C ALA A 2 1.56 3.38 -33.06
N GLN A 3 0.46 4.09 -33.26
CA GLN A 3 -0.52 4.38 -32.22
C GLN A 3 -1.59 3.29 -32.31
N GLU A 4 -1.81 2.59 -31.20
CA GLU A 4 -2.84 1.58 -31.09
C GLU A 4 -3.94 2.06 -30.14
N LYS A 5 -5.20 1.85 -30.51
CA LYS A 5 -6.33 2.33 -29.73
C LYS A 5 -7.49 1.34 -29.76
N TRP A 6 -8.02 1.06 -28.58
CA TRP A 6 -9.19 0.21 -28.37
C TRP A 6 -10.28 0.98 -27.62
N LEU A 7 -11.52 0.78 -28.02
CA LEU A 7 -12.70 1.16 -27.25
C LEU A 7 -13.35 -0.14 -26.77
N VAL A 8 -13.44 -0.28 -25.46
CA VAL A 8 -13.83 -1.53 -24.81
C VAL A 8 -15.13 -1.31 -24.03
N ASP A 9 -16.12 -2.17 -24.30
CA ASP A 9 -17.43 -2.20 -23.65
C ASP A 9 -17.80 -3.59 -23.09
N GLU A 10 -16.91 -4.57 -23.29
CA GLU A 10 -17.04 -5.95 -22.81
C GLU A 10 -15.69 -6.44 -22.21
N PRO A 11 -15.69 -7.53 -21.46
CA PRO A 11 -14.45 -8.11 -20.95
C PRO A 11 -13.44 -8.39 -22.05
N LYS A 12 -12.21 -7.95 -21.83
CA LYS A 12 -11.14 -8.04 -22.84
C LYS A 12 -9.76 -8.04 -22.21
N VAL A 13 -8.86 -8.83 -22.78
CA VAL A 13 -7.42 -8.82 -22.45
C VAL A 13 -6.68 -8.19 -23.62
N ILE A 14 -5.79 -7.26 -23.32
CA ILE A 14 -4.97 -6.56 -24.29
C ILE A 14 -3.51 -6.63 -23.81
N ASP A 15 -2.69 -7.32 -24.58
CA ASP A 15 -1.24 -7.32 -24.41
C ASP A 15 -0.64 -6.17 -25.22
N THR A 16 0.26 -5.41 -24.60
CA THR A 16 0.90 -4.26 -25.23
C THR A 16 2.41 -4.50 -25.36
N GLY A 17 3.07 -3.67 -26.15
CA GLY A 17 4.54 -3.66 -26.21
C GLY A 17 5.18 -3.08 -24.97
N ILE A 18 6.41 -2.59 -25.12
CA ILE A 18 7.19 -1.97 -24.02
C ILE A 18 6.46 -0.72 -23.52
N VAL A 19 6.23 -0.67 -22.19
CA VAL A 19 5.58 0.47 -21.53
C VAL A 19 6.54 1.03 -20.45
N ARG A 20 6.71 2.35 -20.46
CA ARG A 20 7.48 3.10 -19.46
C ARG A 20 6.64 4.08 -18.67
N THR A 21 5.48 4.42 -19.20
CA THR A 21 4.56 5.36 -18.55
C THR A 21 3.15 4.79 -18.61
N LEU A 22 2.52 4.69 -17.46
CA LEU A 22 1.11 4.35 -17.33
C LEU A 22 0.30 5.57 -16.88
N ARG A 23 -0.79 5.84 -17.59
CA ARG A 23 -1.79 6.83 -17.21
C ARG A 23 -3.15 6.17 -17.11
N VAL A 24 -3.76 6.24 -15.96
CA VAL A 24 -5.09 5.67 -15.71
C VAL A 24 -6.05 6.77 -15.31
N GLY A 25 -7.25 6.75 -15.89
CA GLY A 25 -8.32 7.69 -15.58
C GLY A 25 -9.68 7.01 -15.48
N LEU A 26 -10.14 6.62 -14.29
CA LEU A 26 -11.43 5.98 -14.10
C LEU A 26 -12.43 6.86 -13.34
N VAL A 27 -13.71 6.75 -13.74
CA VAL A 27 -14.79 7.42 -13.02
C VAL A 27 -15.25 6.62 -11.83
N GLY A 28 -15.54 5.35 -12.01
CA GLY A 28 -15.95 4.45 -10.96
C GLY A 28 -15.62 2.99 -11.31
N GLY A 29 -15.76 2.10 -10.34
CA GLY A 29 -15.34 0.72 -10.42
C GLY A 29 -14.09 0.45 -9.61
N GLN A 30 -13.18 -0.34 -10.14
CA GLN A 30 -11.93 -0.72 -9.48
C GLN A 30 -10.78 -0.71 -10.50
N VAL A 31 -9.61 -0.26 -10.08
CA VAL A 31 -8.37 -0.44 -10.84
C VAL A 31 -7.27 -1.00 -9.97
N ASP A 32 -6.69 -2.10 -10.42
CA ASP A 32 -5.56 -2.74 -9.77
C ASP A 32 -4.35 -2.67 -10.70
N VAL A 33 -3.33 -1.92 -10.30
CA VAL A 33 -2.06 -1.81 -11.02
C VAL A 33 -1.00 -2.60 -10.25
N VAL A 34 -0.50 -3.64 -10.87
CA VAL A 34 0.50 -4.52 -10.27
C VAL A 34 1.75 -4.56 -11.14
N ALA A 35 2.89 -4.37 -10.52
CA ALA A 35 4.16 -4.41 -11.22
C ALA A 35 4.67 -5.84 -11.41
N HIS A 36 5.36 -6.07 -12.54
CA HIS A 36 6.05 -7.33 -12.86
C HIS A 36 7.42 -7.07 -13.50
N ASP A 37 8.18 -8.12 -13.72
CA ASP A 37 9.58 -7.98 -14.17
C ASP A 37 9.73 -7.91 -15.70
N GLU A 38 8.67 -8.12 -16.48
CA GLU A 38 8.70 -8.01 -17.94
C GLU A 38 8.57 -6.55 -18.39
N PRO A 39 9.17 -6.17 -19.54
CA PRO A 39 9.10 -4.79 -20.04
C PRO A 39 7.78 -4.43 -20.73
N THR A 40 6.91 -5.40 -20.94
CA THR A 40 5.59 -5.27 -21.60
C THR A 40 4.51 -4.97 -20.57
N ALA A 41 3.35 -4.54 -21.01
CA ALA A 41 2.20 -4.40 -20.13
C ALA A 41 1.00 -5.21 -20.64
N ARG A 42 0.11 -5.58 -19.71
CA ARG A 42 -1.15 -6.26 -19.98
C ARG A 42 -2.29 -5.54 -19.29
N VAL A 43 -3.37 -5.32 -20.01
CA VAL A 43 -4.61 -4.74 -19.50
C VAL A 43 -5.70 -5.80 -19.57
N GLU A 44 -6.25 -6.15 -18.41
CA GLU A 44 -7.38 -7.08 -18.29
C GLU A 44 -8.61 -6.30 -17.85
N VAL A 45 -9.53 -6.12 -18.75
CA VAL A 45 -10.82 -5.49 -18.47
C VAL A 45 -11.79 -6.58 -18.07
N HIS A 46 -12.24 -6.57 -16.81
CA HIS A 46 -13.15 -7.56 -16.25
C HIS A 46 -14.60 -7.19 -16.48
N SER A 47 -14.92 -5.92 -16.34
CA SER A 47 -16.26 -5.40 -16.58
C SER A 47 -16.23 -3.95 -17.07
N VAL A 48 -17.19 -3.57 -17.91
CA VAL A 48 -17.46 -2.18 -18.28
C VAL A 48 -18.96 -1.97 -18.25
N SER A 49 -19.41 -0.89 -17.65
CA SER A 49 -20.82 -0.54 -17.59
C SER A 49 -21.03 0.95 -17.85
N GLY A 50 -21.92 1.23 -18.78
CA GLY A 50 -22.29 2.58 -19.17
C GLY A 50 -21.42 3.10 -20.32
N LYS A 51 -20.33 3.79 -20.02
CA LYS A 51 -19.46 4.36 -21.05
C LYS A 51 -18.28 3.44 -21.37
N GLN A 52 -17.91 3.37 -22.65
CA GLN A 52 -16.76 2.59 -23.09
C GLN A 52 -15.47 3.06 -22.44
N LEU A 53 -14.60 2.11 -22.14
CA LEU A 53 -13.24 2.35 -21.71
C LEU A 53 -12.34 2.52 -22.94
N LYS A 54 -11.51 3.54 -22.94
CA LYS A 54 -10.51 3.77 -23.97
C LYS A 54 -9.16 3.27 -23.47
N ILE A 55 -8.51 2.44 -24.24
CA ILE A 55 -7.14 1.97 -24.03
C ILE A 55 -6.34 2.42 -25.24
N GLU A 56 -5.23 3.11 -25.01
CA GLU A 56 -4.40 3.68 -26.06
C GLU A 56 -2.92 3.50 -25.71
N VAL A 57 -2.15 3.05 -26.67
CA VAL A 57 -0.69 2.98 -26.60
C VAL A 57 -0.14 3.98 -27.60
N ASP A 58 0.62 4.96 -27.12
CA ASP A 58 1.34 5.93 -27.93
C ASP A 58 2.83 5.90 -27.53
N GLY A 59 3.63 5.32 -28.40
CA GLY A 59 5.04 5.05 -28.13
C GLY A 59 5.22 4.06 -26.95
N ASP A 60 5.75 4.55 -25.83
CA ASP A 60 5.96 3.81 -24.59
C ASP A 60 4.97 4.22 -23.46
N THR A 61 3.94 4.96 -23.82
CA THR A 61 2.91 5.41 -22.90
C THR A 61 1.62 4.63 -23.12
N LEU A 62 1.16 3.94 -22.07
CA LEU A 62 -0.13 3.27 -21.99
C LEU A 62 -1.13 4.19 -21.27
N THR A 63 -2.24 4.48 -21.89
CA THR A 63 -3.34 5.26 -21.33
C THR A 63 -4.61 4.41 -21.26
N VAL A 64 -5.21 4.32 -20.09
CA VAL A 64 -6.48 3.62 -19.84
C VAL A 64 -7.43 4.63 -19.22
N ASP A 65 -8.39 5.13 -19.97
CA ASP A 65 -9.26 6.20 -19.50
C ASP A 65 -10.72 6.07 -19.94
N HIS A 66 -11.59 6.72 -19.19
CA HIS A 66 -12.92 7.08 -19.69
C HIS A 66 -12.79 8.39 -20.49
N PRO A 67 -13.06 8.42 -21.81
CA PRO A 67 -12.69 9.51 -22.72
C PRO A 67 -13.28 10.89 -22.41
N GLN A 68 -14.03 11.01 -21.33
CA GLN A 68 -14.62 12.27 -20.89
C GLN A 68 -13.93 12.89 -19.67
N ILE A 69 -12.91 12.23 -19.12
CA ILE A 69 -12.13 12.79 -18.01
C ILE A 69 -11.08 13.74 -18.61
N ARG A 70 -11.26 15.03 -18.34
CA ARG A 70 -10.25 16.06 -18.58
C ARG A 70 -9.69 16.48 -17.23
N TRP A 71 -8.49 16.02 -16.93
CA TRP A 71 -7.78 16.34 -15.68
C TRP A 71 -7.37 17.81 -15.56
N ASP A 72 -7.39 18.53 -16.69
CA ASP A 72 -7.13 19.96 -16.81
C ASP A 72 -8.33 20.84 -16.44
N ASP A 73 -9.55 20.29 -16.38
CA ASP A 73 -10.78 21.03 -15.99
C ASP A 73 -11.68 20.18 -15.06
N PRO A 74 -11.33 20.04 -13.77
CA PRO A 74 -12.10 19.24 -12.82
C PRO A 74 -13.51 19.79 -12.55
N ILE A 75 -13.74 21.10 -12.73
CA ILE A 75 -15.05 21.74 -12.52
C ILE A 75 -15.97 21.52 -13.73
N GLY A 76 -15.44 21.61 -14.94
CA GLY A 76 -16.16 21.29 -16.17
C GLY A 76 -16.57 19.83 -16.24
N PHE A 77 -15.72 18.95 -15.74
CA PHE A 77 -15.99 17.51 -15.60
C PHE A 77 -17.25 17.24 -14.74
N LEU A 78 -17.33 17.85 -13.54
CA LEU A 78 -18.45 17.63 -12.61
C LEU A 78 -19.80 18.08 -13.21
N LYS A 79 -19.79 19.10 -14.07
CA LYS A 79 -20.99 19.59 -14.76
C LYS A 79 -21.40 18.75 -15.96
N SER A 80 -20.45 18.10 -16.61
CA SER A 80 -20.66 17.32 -17.84
C SER A 80 -21.00 15.87 -17.58
N PHE A 81 -20.85 15.41 -16.35
CA PHE A 81 -21.00 14.01 -15.97
C PHE A 81 -22.47 13.62 -15.81
N ARG A 82 -23.10 13.19 -16.92
CA ARG A 82 -24.43 12.56 -16.91
C ARG A 82 -24.30 11.12 -17.44
N GLY A 83 -24.34 10.14 -16.52
CA GLY A 83 -24.36 8.71 -16.83
C GLY A 83 -23.40 7.89 -15.98
N LYS A 84 -23.63 6.58 -15.93
CA LYS A 84 -22.72 5.64 -15.26
C LYS A 84 -21.51 5.39 -16.16
N ALA A 85 -20.32 5.40 -15.57
CA ALA A 85 -19.09 4.95 -16.20
C ALA A 85 -18.34 4.15 -15.13
N LEU A 86 -18.48 2.85 -15.18
CA LEU A 86 -17.87 1.90 -14.26
C LEU A 86 -17.01 0.95 -15.06
N ALA A 87 -15.80 0.68 -14.59
CA ALA A 87 -14.95 -0.33 -15.15
C ALA A 87 -14.13 -0.99 -14.04
N ASP A 88 -14.00 -2.31 -14.12
CA ASP A 88 -13.11 -3.08 -13.27
C ASP A 88 -11.95 -3.58 -14.14
N VAL A 89 -10.74 -3.14 -13.81
CA VAL A 89 -9.57 -3.31 -14.65
C VAL A 89 -8.36 -3.72 -13.83
N SER A 90 -7.66 -4.76 -14.26
CA SER A 90 -6.34 -5.10 -13.75
C SER A 90 -5.27 -4.77 -14.80
N ILE A 91 -4.19 -4.14 -14.38
CA ILE A 91 -3.12 -3.70 -15.26
C ILE A 91 -1.79 -4.21 -14.72
N LEU A 92 -1.13 -5.06 -15.50
CA LEU A 92 0.23 -5.47 -15.24
C LEU A 92 1.17 -4.52 -15.96
N VAL A 93 2.15 -3.95 -15.24
CA VAL A 93 3.13 -3.00 -15.79
C VAL A 93 4.55 -3.35 -15.37
N PRO A 94 5.57 -2.94 -16.15
CA PRO A 94 6.96 -3.06 -15.69
C PRO A 94 7.19 -2.35 -14.36
N ARG A 95 8.02 -2.91 -13.49
CA ARG A 95 8.40 -2.27 -12.20
C ARG A 95 8.94 -0.86 -12.36
N ASP A 96 9.65 -0.61 -13.46
CA ASP A 96 10.24 0.70 -13.77
C ASP A 96 9.29 1.65 -14.49
N ALA A 97 8.00 1.34 -14.59
CA ALA A 97 7.03 2.24 -15.18
C ALA A 97 6.68 3.39 -14.21
N SER A 98 6.62 4.62 -14.75
CA SER A 98 6.06 5.77 -14.03
C SER A 98 4.55 5.73 -14.07
N VAL A 99 3.88 5.80 -12.92
CA VAL A 99 2.44 5.65 -12.82
C VAL A 99 1.77 6.97 -12.44
N THR A 100 0.80 7.38 -13.25
CA THR A 100 -0.16 8.43 -12.89
C THR A 100 -1.56 7.84 -12.90
N LEU A 101 -2.19 7.83 -11.74
CA LEU A 101 -3.50 7.24 -11.56
C LEU A 101 -4.47 8.31 -11.07
N GLY A 102 -5.61 8.41 -11.72
CA GLY A 102 -6.66 9.32 -11.34
C GLY A 102 -8.01 8.64 -11.32
N VAL A 103 -8.68 8.69 -10.19
CA VAL A 103 -10.01 8.11 -10.01
C VAL A 103 -10.99 9.14 -9.45
N VAL A 104 -12.26 9.00 -9.80
CA VAL A 104 -13.28 9.90 -9.22
C VAL A 104 -13.97 9.23 -8.05
N SER A 105 -14.51 8.04 -8.25
CA SER A 105 -15.19 7.25 -7.23
C SER A 105 -14.83 5.76 -7.31
N ALA A 106 -13.77 5.43 -8.05
CA ALA A 106 -13.25 4.09 -8.13
C ALA A 106 -12.29 3.81 -6.97
N GLY A 107 -12.24 2.57 -6.53
CA GLY A 107 -11.14 2.09 -5.71
C GLY A 107 -9.88 1.90 -6.58
N ALA A 108 -8.71 2.09 -5.99
CA ALA A 108 -7.47 1.90 -6.71
C ALA A 108 -6.38 1.23 -5.86
N LEU A 109 -5.71 0.28 -6.46
CA LEU A 109 -4.52 -0.38 -5.91
C LEU A 109 -3.32 -0.14 -6.83
N LEU A 110 -2.20 0.24 -6.24
CA LEU A 110 -0.89 0.26 -6.89
C LEU A 110 0.08 -0.60 -6.10
N SER A 111 0.71 -1.58 -6.73
CA SER A 111 1.65 -2.45 -6.03
C SER A 111 2.92 -2.73 -6.83
N GLY A 112 4.06 -2.73 -6.12
CA GLY A 112 5.34 -3.30 -6.54
C GLY A 112 6.15 -2.47 -7.55
N THR A 113 5.87 -1.17 -7.75
CA THR A 113 6.65 -0.32 -8.66
C THR A 113 7.93 0.19 -8.01
N ASN A 114 9.00 0.30 -8.80
CA ASN A 114 10.30 0.85 -8.37
C ASN A 114 10.46 2.34 -8.69
N ARG A 115 9.43 2.96 -9.25
CA ARG A 115 9.39 4.40 -9.52
C ARG A 115 8.25 5.03 -8.77
N GLY A 116 8.41 6.29 -8.45
CA GLY A 116 7.39 7.08 -7.81
C GLY A 116 6.09 7.17 -8.60
N ALA A 117 5.00 7.47 -7.90
CA ALA A 117 3.67 7.54 -8.46
C ALA A 117 2.94 8.82 -8.07
N MET A 118 2.05 9.27 -8.95
CA MET A 118 1.09 10.32 -8.66
C MET A 118 -0.32 9.75 -8.68
N LEU A 119 -1.01 9.84 -7.54
CA LEU A 119 -2.34 9.29 -7.34
C LEU A 119 -3.31 10.42 -7.03
N ASN A 120 -4.41 10.48 -7.76
CA ASN A 120 -5.43 11.50 -7.59
C ASN A 120 -6.79 10.84 -7.39
N THR A 121 -7.51 11.19 -6.33
CA THR A 121 -8.87 10.69 -6.09
C THR A 121 -9.81 11.81 -5.66
N VAL A 122 -11.07 11.66 -6.03
CA VAL A 122 -12.12 12.55 -5.47
C VAL A 122 -12.80 11.88 -4.30
N SER A 123 -13.19 10.60 -4.40
CA SER A 123 -13.91 9.91 -3.33
C SER A 123 -13.64 8.40 -3.25
N GLY A 124 -12.69 7.90 -4.03
CA GLY A 124 -12.30 6.49 -3.99
C GLY A 124 -11.19 6.24 -2.99
N ASP A 125 -11.16 5.04 -2.45
CA ASP A 125 -10.09 4.60 -1.57
C ASP A 125 -8.84 4.23 -2.37
N LEU A 126 -7.68 4.59 -1.85
CA LEU A 126 -6.38 4.33 -2.45
C LEU A 126 -5.58 3.38 -1.58
N VAL A 127 -5.03 2.35 -2.20
CA VAL A 127 -4.08 1.43 -1.58
C VAL A 127 -2.78 1.45 -2.38
N VAL A 128 -1.68 1.69 -1.71
CA VAL A 128 -0.31 1.62 -2.26
C VAL A 128 0.45 0.59 -1.46
N ASP A 129 1.11 -0.34 -2.13
CA ASP A 129 1.75 -1.47 -1.46
C ASP A 129 3.10 -1.82 -2.12
N GLY A 130 4.19 -1.87 -1.32
CA GLY A 130 5.51 -2.27 -1.79
C GLY A 130 6.07 -1.39 -2.92
N VAL A 131 5.93 -0.07 -2.80
CA VAL A 131 6.44 0.89 -3.81
C VAL A 131 7.78 1.46 -3.36
N ALA A 132 8.77 1.42 -4.26
CA ALA A 132 10.04 2.10 -4.08
C ALA A 132 10.07 3.38 -4.93
N GLY A 133 10.22 4.53 -4.25
CA GLY A 133 10.24 5.86 -4.88
C GLY A 133 9.19 6.81 -4.31
N ASP A 134 9.27 8.07 -4.73
CA ASP A 134 8.45 9.13 -4.16
C ASP A 134 6.98 9.00 -4.60
N VAL A 135 6.06 9.07 -3.64
CA VAL A 135 4.62 8.98 -3.89
C VAL A 135 3.95 10.31 -3.53
N THR A 136 3.12 10.79 -4.45
CA THR A 136 2.27 11.96 -4.24
C THR A 136 0.81 11.54 -4.34
N VAL A 137 0.03 11.84 -3.31
CA VAL A 137 -1.41 11.58 -3.25
C VAL A 137 -2.17 12.90 -3.13
N ASN A 138 -3.14 13.11 -4.02
CA ASN A 138 -4.09 14.21 -3.95
C ASN A 138 -5.49 13.60 -3.80
N ALA A 139 -6.12 13.77 -2.65
CA ALA A 139 -7.43 13.22 -2.34
C ALA A 139 -8.40 14.34 -1.93
N VAL A 140 -9.66 14.21 -2.28
CA VAL A 140 -10.69 15.06 -1.69
C VAL A 140 -11.34 14.34 -0.53
N SER A 141 -11.71 13.07 -0.72
CA SER A 141 -12.23 12.19 0.33
C SER A 141 -11.90 10.73 -0.01
N GLY A 142 -12.01 9.85 0.96
CA GLY A 142 -11.63 8.45 0.83
C GLY A 142 -10.39 8.12 1.66
N ALA A 143 -10.27 6.87 2.05
CA ALA A 143 -9.12 6.40 2.82
C ALA A 143 -7.90 6.22 1.91
N THR A 144 -6.73 6.62 2.41
CA THR A 144 -5.44 6.38 1.76
C THR A 144 -4.61 5.48 2.64
N THR A 145 -4.35 4.28 2.17
CA THR A 145 -3.53 3.28 2.87
C THR A 145 -2.26 3.03 2.07
N ILE A 146 -1.12 3.28 2.69
CA ILE A 146 0.20 3.10 2.10
C ILE A 146 0.97 2.12 2.96
N ARG A 147 1.47 1.04 2.35
CA ARG A 147 2.21 -0.01 3.03
C ARG A 147 3.55 -0.22 2.35
N GLU A 148 4.56 -0.50 3.15
CA GLU A 148 5.91 -0.84 2.66
C GLU A 148 6.43 0.14 1.60
N LEU A 149 6.25 1.44 1.86
CA LEU A 149 6.82 2.48 1.01
C LEU A 149 8.30 2.67 1.36
N ASP A 150 9.15 2.68 0.33
CA ASP A 150 10.54 3.09 0.40
C ASP A 150 10.71 4.37 -0.45
N GLY A 151 10.58 5.53 0.18
CA GLY A 151 10.66 6.82 -0.51
C GLY A 151 9.90 7.94 0.18
N ALA A 152 9.96 9.15 -0.39
CA ALA A 152 9.26 10.30 0.16
C ALA A 152 7.74 10.23 -0.12
N LEU A 153 6.94 10.66 0.85
CA LEU A 153 5.49 10.67 0.75
C LEU A 153 4.93 12.09 0.93
N THR A 154 4.17 12.53 -0.06
CA THR A 154 3.41 13.78 0.01
C THR A 154 1.92 13.50 -0.15
N VAL A 155 1.11 13.94 0.80
CA VAL A 155 -0.34 13.77 0.79
C VAL A 155 -1.05 15.12 0.92
N HIS A 156 -1.95 15.39 0.00
CA HIS A 156 -2.89 16.51 0.10
C HIS A 156 -4.30 15.95 0.15
N THR A 157 -5.01 16.20 1.25
CA THR A 157 -6.38 15.69 1.41
C THR A 157 -7.31 16.74 2.02
N VAL A 158 -8.57 16.70 1.65
CA VAL A 158 -9.57 17.55 2.33
C VAL A 158 -10.18 16.79 3.49
N SER A 159 -10.58 15.54 3.25
CA SER A 159 -11.11 14.64 4.29
C SER A 159 -10.77 13.20 3.94
N GLY A 160 -10.59 12.38 4.94
CA GLY A 160 -10.25 10.98 4.77
C GLY A 160 -8.94 10.64 5.49
N ASP A 161 -8.90 9.44 6.00
CA ASP A 161 -7.80 8.99 6.85
C ASP A 161 -6.58 8.60 6.00
N VAL A 162 -5.41 8.88 6.52
CA VAL A 162 -4.13 8.55 5.92
C VAL A 162 -3.39 7.60 6.85
N VAL A 163 -3.15 6.39 6.39
CA VAL A 163 -2.31 5.42 7.10
C VAL A 163 -1.11 5.10 6.22
N ALA A 164 0.10 5.34 6.73
CA ALA A 164 1.31 5.06 5.99
C ALA A 164 2.35 4.31 6.84
N THR A 165 2.90 3.25 6.25
CA THR A 165 3.97 2.44 6.85
C THR A 165 5.12 2.27 5.87
N GLY A 166 6.36 2.25 6.37
CA GLY A 166 7.55 1.99 5.56
C GLY A 166 8.76 2.83 5.94
N GLU A 167 9.80 2.74 5.11
CA GLU A 167 10.98 3.60 5.17
C GLU A 167 10.70 4.92 4.47
N ILE A 168 10.15 5.88 5.21
CA ILE A 168 9.71 7.17 4.67
C ILE A 168 10.65 8.27 5.18
N PRO A 169 11.72 8.62 4.43
CA PRO A 169 12.68 9.63 4.87
C PRO A 169 12.05 11.01 5.00
N ARG A 170 11.11 11.35 4.13
CA ARG A 170 10.40 12.63 4.17
C ARG A 170 8.90 12.42 4.00
N PHE A 171 8.16 12.90 4.98
CA PHE A 171 6.70 12.89 4.95
C PHE A 171 6.15 14.31 5.00
N GLN A 172 5.18 14.59 4.15
CA GLN A 172 4.39 15.81 4.19
C GLN A 172 2.91 15.48 4.01
N ALA A 173 2.07 15.98 4.91
CA ALA A 173 0.63 15.91 4.78
C ALA A 173 0.00 17.29 5.01
N ASP A 174 -0.84 17.70 4.07
CA ASP A 174 -1.65 18.90 4.16
C ASP A 174 -3.12 18.49 4.06
N GLY A 175 -3.88 18.69 5.16
CA GLY A 175 -5.26 18.25 5.28
C GLY A 175 -6.17 19.28 5.91
N VAL A 176 -7.47 19.08 5.80
CA VAL A 176 -8.46 19.87 6.54
C VAL A 176 -9.06 19.06 7.67
N SER A 177 -9.60 17.88 7.37
CA SER A 177 -10.19 16.96 8.36
C SER A 177 -9.72 15.55 8.03
N ALA A 178 -8.57 15.18 8.54
CA ALA A 178 -7.96 13.88 8.27
C ALA A 178 -7.19 13.39 9.49
N ASP A 179 -7.41 12.16 9.86
CA ASP A 179 -6.56 11.47 10.81
C ASP A 179 -5.34 10.91 10.06
N VAL A 180 -4.15 11.15 10.62
CA VAL A 180 -2.88 10.72 10.04
C VAL A 180 -2.21 9.75 10.98
N VAL A 181 -1.98 8.54 10.51
CA VAL A 181 -1.26 7.49 11.24
C VAL A 181 -0.01 7.12 10.45
N LEU A 182 1.14 7.32 11.06
CA LEU A 182 2.44 6.99 10.48
C LEU A 182 3.11 5.91 11.32
N ASP A 183 3.63 4.91 10.65
CA ASP A 183 4.50 3.90 11.23
C ASP A 183 5.82 3.92 10.45
N LEU A 184 6.80 4.61 11.01
CA LEU A 184 8.03 4.95 10.31
C LEU A 184 9.14 3.98 10.70
N HIS A 185 9.69 3.31 9.70
CA HIS A 185 10.82 2.41 9.84
C HIS A 185 12.12 3.15 9.55
N GLY A 186 13.20 2.69 10.19
CA GLY A 186 14.51 3.35 10.11
C GLY A 186 14.51 4.70 10.81
N VAL A 187 15.39 5.59 10.37
CA VAL A 187 15.51 6.96 10.91
C VAL A 187 15.03 7.97 9.88
N PRO A 188 13.78 8.43 9.94
CA PRO A 188 13.26 9.45 9.04
C PRO A 188 13.96 10.81 9.26
N GLU A 189 14.09 11.59 8.19
CA GLU A 189 14.68 12.93 8.24
C GLU A 189 13.67 13.98 8.73
N SER A 190 12.48 13.97 8.14
CA SER A 190 11.47 14.98 8.45
C SER A 190 10.04 14.50 8.22
N ALA A 191 9.14 14.91 9.11
CA ALA A 191 7.70 14.74 8.93
C ALA A 191 6.99 16.07 9.22
N ARG A 192 6.16 16.51 8.28
CA ARG A 192 5.33 17.71 8.42
C ARG A 192 3.88 17.36 8.22
N VAL A 193 3.06 17.77 9.18
CA VAL A 193 1.61 17.61 9.11
C VAL A 193 0.96 18.96 9.38
N ASN A 194 0.16 19.42 8.44
CA ASN A 194 -0.68 20.60 8.59
C ASN A 194 -2.14 20.15 8.47
N THR A 195 -2.92 20.33 9.52
CA THR A 195 -4.35 19.98 9.52
C THR A 195 -5.17 21.01 10.28
N VAL A 196 -6.44 21.12 9.99
CA VAL A 196 -7.34 21.95 10.79
C VAL A 196 -7.95 21.11 11.90
N SER A 197 -8.44 19.91 11.57
CA SER A 197 -8.95 18.94 12.55
C SER A 197 -8.55 17.52 12.15
N GLY A 198 -8.35 16.69 13.14
CA GLY A 198 -7.92 15.32 12.98
C GLY A 198 -6.72 15.00 13.87
N GLY A 199 -6.61 13.76 14.28
CA GLY A 199 -5.52 13.26 15.10
C GLY A 199 -4.27 12.98 14.25
N VAL A 200 -3.09 13.13 14.88
CA VAL A 200 -1.81 12.74 14.26
C VAL A 200 -1.13 11.75 15.18
N SER A 201 -0.91 10.54 14.70
CA SER A 201 -0.21 9.50 15.44
C SER A 201 1.03 9.07 14.67
N VAL A 202 2.18 9.18 15.30
CA VAL A 202 3.47 8.79 14.72
C VAL A 202 4.09 7.73 15.59
N ARG A 203 4.35 6.56 15.01
CA ARG A 203 5.11 5.49 15.64
C ARG A 203 6.50 5.45 15.04
N LEU A 204 7.51 5.41 15.89
CA LEU A 204 8.92 5.33 15.56
C LEU A 204 9.49 4.00 16.07
N GLU A 205 10.54 3.54 15.47
CA GLU A 205 11.30 2.41 16.01
C GLU A 205 11.97 2.79 17.35
N ASP A 206 12.21 1.78 18.17
CA ASP A 206 12.88 1.97 19.45
C ASP A 206 14.24 2.62 19.28
N GLY A 207 14.50 3.63 20.13
CA GLY A 207 15.78 4.37 20.13
C GLY A 207 15.92 5.46 19.05
N VAL A 208 14.95 5.67 18.17
CA VAL A 208 14.97 6.77 17.20
C VAL A 208 14.80 8.10 17.93
N ALA A 209 15.82 8.97 17.81
CA ALA A 209 15.74 10.30 18.39
C ALA A 209 14.84 11.21 17.54
N TYR A 210 14.11 12.13 18.18
CA TYR A 210 13.26 13.08 17.49
C TYR A 210 13.21 14.45 18.16
N GLN A 211 12.96 15.48 17.36
CA GLN A 211 12.50 16.77 17.82
C GLN A 211 11.10 17.02 17.26
N CYS A 212 10.12 17.10 18.15
CA CYS A 212 8.74 17.37 17.79
C CYS A 212 8.39 18.82 18.13
N THR A 213 7.94 19.56 17.13
CA THR A 213 7.40 20.93 17.29
C THR A 213 5.92 20.89 16.93
N VAL A 214 5.07 21.11 17.94
CA VAL A 214 3.61 21.15 17.77
C VAL A 214 3.11 22.56 17.93
N SER A 215 2.28 23.02 17.01
CA SER A 215 1.50 24.24 17.13
C SER A 215 0.03 23.89 17.07
N THR A 216 -0.70 24.07 18.17
CA THR A 216 -2.12 23.75 18.25
C THR A 216 -2.92 24.77 19.05
N ALA A 217 -4.20 24.95 18.73
CA ALA A 217 -5.09 25.78 19.53
C ALA A 217 -5.80 24.98 20.63
N THR A 218 -6.12 23.71 20.36
CA THR A 218 -6.73 22.79 21.33
C THR A 218 -6.37 21.36 20.99
N GLY A 219 -6.02 20.55 21.97
CA GLY A 219 -5.71 19.15 21.79
C GLY A 219 -4.94 18.57 22.97
N LYS A 220 -4.71 17.29 22.88
CA LYS A 220 -3.90 16.51 23.81
C LYS A 220 -2.62 16.09 23.09
N LEU A 221 -1.49 16.21 23.79
CA LEU A 221 -0.21 15.70 23.30
C LEU A 221 0.19 14.48 24.12
N GLN A 222 0.54 13.41 23.45
CA GLN A 222 1.04 12.19 24.04
C GLN A 222 2.44 11.90 23.48
N PHE A 223 3.38 11.68 24.37
CA PHE A 223 4.75 11.27 24.04
C PHE A 223 5.09 10.07 24.92
N ASP A 224 5.12 8.89 24.33
CA ASP A 224 5.27 7.63 25.05
C ASP A 224 4.35 7.58 26.28
N ASP A 225 4.93 7.53 27.48
CA ASP A 225 4.20 7.49 28.75
C ASP A 225 3.75 8.88 29.29
N SER A 226 4.09 9.98 28.58
CA SER A 226 3.82 11.34 29.04
C SER A 226 2.63 11.94 28.30
N GLU A 227 1.61 12.36 29.02
CA GLU A 227 0.43 13.03 28.47
C GLU A 227 0.35 14.47 28.95
N ILE A 228 0.11 15.40 28.01
CA ILE A 228 -0.05 16.83 28.26
C ILE A 228 -1.40 17.26 27.72
N ARG A 229 -2.26 17.77 28.59
CA ARG A 229 -3.62 18.22 28.24
C ARG A 229 -3.72 19.73 28.22
N GLY A 230 -4.61 20.24 27.37
CA GLY A 230 -4.93 21.68 27.31
C GLY A 230 -3.82 22.52 26.73
N VAL A 231 -3.03 21.96 25.84
CA VAL A 231 -1.95 22.68 25.15
C VAL A 231 -2.56 23.77 24.27
N ARG A 232 -2.00 24.97 24.37
CA ARG A 232 -2.30 26.12 23.53
C ARG A 232 -1.02 26.79 23.07
N GLY A 233 -0.88 27.03 21.78
CA GLY A 233 0.30 27.65 21.20
C GLY A 233 1.33 26.63 20.74
N SER A 234 2.60 26.99 20.83
CA SER A 234 3.69 26.13 20.37
C SER A 234 4.32 25.37 21.52
N TYR A 235 4.56 24.10 21.30
CA TYR A 235 5.23 23.18 22.21
C TYR A 235 6.37 22.46 21.49
N VAL A 236 7.52 22.35 22.15
CA VAL A 236 8.68 21.62 21.61
C VAL A 236 9.05 20.49 22.57
N LYS A 237 9.19 19.29 22.06
CA LYS A 237 9.65 18.10 22.80
C LYS A 237 10.80 17.44 22.04
N GLN A 238 11.81 17.04 22.80
CA GLN A 238 12.89 16.20 22.29
C GLN A 238 12.80 14.84 22.97
N GLY A 239 12.98 13.79 22.16
CA GLY A 239 13.14 12.42 22.61
C GLY A 239 14.47 11.87 22.10
N GLY A 240 15.25 11.26 23.01
CA GLY A 240 16.59 10.77 22.70
C GLY A 240 17.66 11.87 22.57
N GLU A 241 18.88 11.45 22.23
CA GLU A 241 20.01 12.35 21.98
C GLU A 241 20.02 12.75 20.50
N LEU A 242 19.97 14.04 20.21
CA LEU A 242 20.01 14.57 18.83
C LEU A 242 21.45 14.59 18.28
N SER A 243 22.16 13.48 18.40
CA SER A 243 23.51 13.29 17.85
C SER A 243 23.42 12.36 16.64
N GLY A 244 23.68 12.87 15.42
CA GLY A 244 23.57 12.08 14.20
C GLY A 244 22.26 12.32 13.45
N GLN A 245 21.61 11.25 12.99
CA GLN A 245 20.30 11.34 12.32
C GLN A 245 19.17 11.31 13.35
N TRP A 246 18.19 12.14 13.16
CA TRP A 246 17.02 12.28 14.03
C TRP A 246 15.84 12.83 13.23
N LEU A 247 14.62 12.56 13.68
CA LEU A 247 13.40 13.04 13.04
C LEU A 247 13.07 14.49 13.44
N ASP A 248 12.96 15.40 12.46
CA ASP A 248 12.32 16.73 12.63
C ASP A 248 10.81 16.60 12.35
N LEU A 249 10.03 16.43 13.42
CA LEU A 249 8.57 16.31 13.33
C LEU A 249 7.93 17.70 13.60
N ARG A 250 7.15 18.18 12.65
CA ARG A 250 6.39 19.42 12.78
C ARG A 250 4.92 19.19 12.53
N VAL A 251 4.10 19.49 13.53
CA VAL A 251 2.66 19.36 13.45
C VAL A 251 2.00 20.69 13.71
N ASN A 252 1.24 21.17 12.75
CA ASN A 252 0.40 22.37 12.89
C ASN A 252 -1.06 21.92 12.81
N SER A 253 -1.81 22.09 13.89
CA SER A 253 -3.22 21.75 13.96
C SER A 253 -4.02 22.84 14.65
N VAL A 254 -5.28 23.02 14.31
CA VAL A 254 -6.17 23.87 15.10
C VAL A 254 -6.82 23.05 16.22
N SER A 255 -7.27 21.85 15.90
CA SER A 255 -7.83 20.91 16.89
C SER A 255 -7.52 19.48 16.51
N GLY A 256 -7.04 18.70 17.43
CA GLY A 256 -6.71 17.31 17.23
C GLY A 256 -5.69 16.82 18.26
N ASP A 257 -5.75 15.56 18.57
CA ASP A 257 -4.79 14.93 19.47
C ASP A 257 -3.54 14.51 18.68
N ILE A 258 -2.39 14.66 19.28
CA ILE A 258 -1.11 14.35 18.66
C ILE A 258 -0.39 13.34 19.54
N ALA A 259 -0.02 12.20 18.98
CA ALA A 259 0.70 11.15 19.66
C ALA A 259 2.02 10.84 18.94
N VAL A 260 3.11 10.76 19.69
CA VAL A 260 4.40 10.25 19.22
C VAL A 260 4.81 9.12 20.15
N LEU A 261 4.92 7.94 19.61
CA LEU A 261 5.13 6.70 20.35
C LEU A 261 6.32 5.95 19.76
N HIS A 262 7.14 5.35 20.59
CA HIS A 262 8.12 4.36 20.15
C HIS A 262 7.47 2.96 20.13
N ALA A 263 7.82 2.18 19.11
CA ALA A 263 7.47 0.76 19.12
C ALA A 263 8.11 0.10 20.35
N PRO A 264 7.41 -0.81 21.04
CA PRO A 264 8.07 -1.60 22.06
C PRO A 264 9.23 -2.38 21.41
N PRO A 265 10.37 -2.56 22.13
CA PRO A 265 11.46 -3.35 21.59
C PRO A 265 10.90 -4.70 21.16
N VAL A 266 11.19 -5.09 19.92
CA VAL A 266 10.80 -6.40 19.40
C VAL A 266 11.38 -7.43 20.36
N ALA A 267 10.53 -8.09 21.14
CA ALA A 267 10.96 -9.20 21.98
C ALA A 267 11.62 -10.20 21.04
N ALA A 268 12.94 -10.42 21.21
CA ALA A 268 13.66 -11.38 20.41
C ALA A 268 12.84 -12.66 20.36
N GLU A 269 12.50 -13.11 19.16
CA GLU A 269 11.82 -14.40 19.00
C GLU A 269 12.55 -15.42 19.88
N PRO A 270 11.85 -16.20 20.70
CA PRO A 270 12.51 -17.20 21.52
C PRO A 270 13.31 -18.08 20.58
N THR A 271 14.63 -18.01 20.68
CA THR A 271 15.56 -18.84 19.93
C THR A 271 15.04 -20.27 20.02
N ALA A 272 14.69 -20.85 18.88
CA ALA A 272 14.20 -22.22 18.84
C ALA A 272 15.12 -23.10 19.69
N PRO A 273 14.59 -23.97 20.53
CA PRO A 273 15.41 -24.82 21.40
C PRO A 273 16.40 -25.59 20.49
N PRO A 274 17.67 -25.76 20.94
CA PRO A 274 18.65 -26.46 20.14
C PRO A 274 18.12 -27.84 19.77
N ALA A 275 18.26 -28.19 18.50
CA ALA A 275 17.85 -29.48 18.00
C ALA A 275 18.43 -30.60 18.92
N PRO A 276 17.66 -31.62 19.27
CA PRO A 276 18.16 -32.72 20.08
C PRO A 276 19.39 -33.34 19.43
N PRO A 277 20.41 -33.74 20.22
CA PRO A 277 21.62 -34.31 19.67
C PRO A 277 21.29 -35.53 18.83
N THR A 278 21.75 -35.54 17.60
CA THR A 278 21.67 -36.70 16.72
C THR A 278 22.46 -37.84 17.37
N VAL A 279 21.75 -38.86 17.78
CA VAL A 279 22.36 -40.11 18.24
C VAL A 279 23.10 -40.72 17.04
N PRO A 280 24.40 -40.99 17.12
CA PRO A 280 25.09 -41.65 16.02
C PRO A 280 24.54 -43.08 15.88
N THR A 281 23.99 -43.36 14.72
CA THR A 281 23.61 -44.72 14.32
C THR A 281 24.90 -45.53 14.21
N ASN A 282 25.09 -46.44 15.15
CA ASN A 282 26.19 -47.38 15.13
C ASN A 282 25.87 -48.44 14.07
N ASP A 283 26.43 -48.33 12.87
CA ASP A 283 26.43 -49.40 11.87
C ASP A 283 27.32 -50.56 12.34
N GLY A 284 26.72 -51.35 13.19
CA GLY A 284 27.28 -52.66 13.56
C GLY A 284 27.00 -53.67 12.47
N GLU A 285 28.05 -53.95 11.72
CA GLU A 285 28.20 -55.07 10.80
C GLU A 285 27.83 -56.40 11.47
N VAL A 286 26.85 -57.11 10.96
CA VAL A 286 26.56 -58.49 11.34
C VAL A 286 26.82 -59.40 10.13
N PRO A 287 27.80 -60.33 10.22
CA PRO A 287 27.97 -61.36 9.19
C PRO A 287 27.11 -62.58 9.44
N GLY A 288 26.45 -63.00 8.39
CA GLY A 288 26.27 -64.44 8.07
C GLY A 288 25.11 -65.21 8.64
N GLY A 289 24.20 -65.59 7.74
CA GLY A 289 23.86 -67.00 7.61
C GLY A 289 22.45 -67.48 8.00
N VAL A 290 21.82 -68.08 7.03
CA VAL A 290 21.00 -69.26 6.96
C VAL A 290 19.51 -69.14 6.70
N SER A 291 19.16 -69.70 5.52
CA SER A 291 17.91 -70.24 5.02
C SER A 291 16.78 -70.61 5.99
N GLY A 292 15.55 -70.34 5.58
CA GLY A 292 14.36 -70.99 6.15
C GLY A 292 13.04 -70.51 5.51
N THR A 293 12.68 -71.13 4.42
CA THR A 293 11.35 -71.57 3.92
C THR A 293 10.08 -70.92 4.48
N ALA A 294 9.24 -70.48 3.56
CA ALA A 294 7.84 -70.06 3.68
C ALA A 294 6.92 -71.20 4.23
N PRO A 295 5.66 -70.98 4.62
CA PRO A 295 4.59 -70.88 3.64
C PRO A 295 3.42 -69.89 3.95
N ALA A 296 2.60 -69.75 2.90
CA ALA A 296 1.39 -68.99 2.75
C ALA A 296 0.20 -69.40 3.62
N ALA A 297 -0.75 -68.44 3.82
CA ALA A 297 -2.23 -68.63 3.79
C ALA A 297 -2.83 -67.23 4.09
N ASP A 298 -3.48 -66.58 3.18
CA ASP A 298 -4.86 -66.69 2.70
C ASP A 298 -5.89 -66.40 3.79
N THR A 299 -6.61 -65.30 3.65
CA THR A 299 -8.07 -65.17 3.71
C THR A 299 -8.52 -63.69 3.73
N THR A 300 -9.13 -63.28 2.67
CA THR A 300 -10.28 -62.34 2.65
C THR A 300 -11.50 -63.04 3.28
N PRO A 301 -12.53 -62.36 3.82
CA PRO A 301 -13.57 -61.80 2.99
C PRO A 301 -14.32 -60.55 3.52
N THR A 302 -14.82 -59.79 2.55
CA THR A 302 -16.18 -59.24 2.37
C THR A 302 -17.09 -59.00 3.59
N ASN A 303 -17.72 -57.84 3.75
CA ASN A 303 -19.13 -57.64 3.49
C ASN A 303 -19.64 -56.25 3.89
N ASP A 304 -20.28 -55.56 2.96
CA ASP A 304 -21.62 -55.02 2.86
C ASP A 304 -22.27 -54.35 4.09
N GLY A 305 -22.97 -53.26 3.77
CA GLY A 305 -24.17 -52.82 4.47
C GLY A 305 -24.28 -51.30 4.58
N GLU A 306 -24.81 -50.63 3.62
CA GLU A 306 -26.21 -50.16 3.48
C GLU A 306 -26.55 -48.88 4.26
N VAL A 307 -26.94 -47.87 3.49
CA VAL A 307 -27.71 -46.64 3.80
C VAL A 307 -29.12 -47.06 4.33
N PRO A 308 -29.91 -46.28 5.13
CA PRO A 308 -30.54 -45.07 4.62
C PRO A 308 -30.92 -43.99 5.71
N ALA A 309 -31.12 -42.82 5.33
CA ALA A 309 -32.27 -41.92 5.31
C ALA A 309 -31.77 -40.46 5.25
#